data_e707459ab108e7e67e78ef3021046a1f
#
_entry.id   e707459ab108e7e67e78ef3021046a1f
#
_cell.length_a   1.000
_cell.length_b   1.000
_cell.length_c   1.000
_cell.angle_alpha   90.00
_cell.angle_beta   90.00
_cell.angle_gamma   90.00
#
_symmetry.space_group_name_H-M   'P 1'
#
loop_
_entity.id
_entity.type
_entity.pdbx_description
1 polymer ?
#
loop_
_entity_poly.entity_id
_entity_poly.type
_entity_poly.pdbx_seq_one_letter_code
_entity_poly.pdbx_strand_id
1 'polypeptide(L)' 'MQIDITKNEAWKIIDALASYKKDYALTAPVIKTIDNLTKKLKEITNESK' A
#
# COMPACT_ATOMS: atom_id res chain seq x y z
N MET A 1 -3.10 6.73 -14.92
CA MET A 1 -1.66 6.67 -14.62
C MET A 1 -1.28 5.24 -14.22
N GLN A 2 -0.24 4.73 -14.81
CA GLN A 2 0.24 3.39 -14.49
C GLN A 2 1.43 3.46 -13.54
N ILE A 3 1.46 2.53 -12.61
CA ILE A 3 2.60 2.39 -11.72
C ILE A 3 3.39 1.16 -12.17
N ASP A 4 4.62 1.41 -12.55
CA ASP A 4 5.47 0.33 -13.06
C ASP A 4 6.49 -0.05 -11.99
N ILE A 5 6.07 -0.92 -11.08
CA ILE A 5 6.92 -1.37 -9.99
C ILE A 5 6.94 -2.88 -9.94
N THR A 6 8.01 -3.41 -9.36
CA THR A 6 8.13 -4.86 -9.19
C THR A 6 7.32 -5.30 -7.97
N LYS A 7 7.14 -6.62 -7.88
CA LYS A 7 6.46 -7.22 -6.75
C LYS A 7 7.16 -6.90 -5.43
N ASN A 8 8.49 -6.95 -5.43
CA ASN A 8 9.26 -6.65 -4.23
C ASN A 8 9.08 -5.19 -3.81
N GLU A 9 9.05 -4.30 -4.77
CA GLU A 9 8.85 -2.89 -4.49
C GLU A 9 7.46 -2.66 -3.91
N ALA A 10 6.46 -3.34 -4.45
CA ALA A 10 5.09 -3.23 -3.94
C ALA A 10 5.01 -3.68 -2.49
N TRP A 11 5.65 -4.81 -2.15
CA TRP A 11 5.66 -5.31 -0.78
C TRP A 11 6.34 -4.34 0.17
N LYS A 12 7.42 -3.71 -0.27
CA LYS A 12 8.10 -2.73 0.57
C LYS A 12 7.23 -1.52 0.84
N ILE A 13 6.48 -1.08 -0.16
CA ILE A 13 5.57 0.04 0.03
C ILE A 13 4.44 -0.34 0.97
N ILE A 14 3.91 -1.55 0.85
CA ILE A 14 2.87 -2.03 1.74
C ILE A 14 3.36 -2.03 3.19
N ASP A 15 4.58 -2.52 3.41
CA ASP A 15 5.17 -2.51 4.74
C ASP A 15 5.33 -1.09 5.28
N ALA A 16 5.77 -0.19 4.43
CA ALA A 16 5.94 1.21 4.82
C ALA A 16 4.62 1.84 5.21
N LEU A 17 3.57 1.56 4.44
CA LEU A 17 2.24 2.09 4.74
C LEU A 17 1.70 1.52 6.04
N ALA A 18 1.90 0.24 6.27
CA ALA A 18 1.47 -0.40 7.51
C ALA A 18 2.17 0.22 8.72
N SER A 19 3.47 0.46 8.58
CA SER A 19 4.26 1.09 9.63
C SER A 19 3.79 2.51 9.90
N TYR A 20 3.56 3.26 8.83
CA TYR A 20 3.09 4.63 8.93
C TYR A 20 1.76 4.69 9.67
N LYS A 21 0.85 3.80 9.32
CA LYS A 21 -0.47 3.74 9.93
C LYS A 21 -0.39 3.40 11.41
N LYS A 22 0.59 2.57 11.78
CA LYS A 22 0.78 2.16 13.16
C LYS A 22 1.39 3.27 14.01
N ASP A 23 2.32 4.02 13.43
CA ASP A 23 3.09 5.01 14.18
C ASP A 23 2.38 6.34 14.35
N TYR A 24 1.41 6.63 13.52
CA TYR A 24 0.74 7.92 13.54
C TYR A 24 -0.75 7.77 13.80
N ALA A 25 -1.28 8.67 14.61
CA ALA A 25 -2.72 8.74 14.85
C ALA A 25 -3.36 9.44 13.66
N LEU A 26 -3.83 8.67 12.70
CA LEU A 26 -4.36 9.21 11.46
C LEU A 26 -5.87 9.41 11.56
N THR A 27 -6.35 10.42 10.81
CA THR A 27 -7.77 10.65 10.70
C THR A 27 -8.40 9.60 9.77
N ALA A 28 -9.71 9.40 9.89
CA ALA A 28 -10.40 8.41 9.09
C ALA A 28 -10.21 8.58 7.58
N PRO A 29 -10.27 9.80 7.02
CA PRO A 29 -10.03 9.96 5.58
C PRO A 29 -8.64 9.51 5.15
N VAL A 30 -7.64 9.76 5.98
CA VAL A 30 -6.26 9.39 5.66
C VAL A 30 -6.11 7.87 5.72
N ILE A 31 -6.68 7.25 6.75
CA ILE A 31 -6.64 5.79 6.88
C ILE A 31 -7.30 5.13 5.67
N LYS A 32 -8.41 5.67 5.22
CA LYS A 32 -9.12 5.13 4.06
C LYS A 32 -8.25 5.23 2.80
N THR A 33 -7.55 6.34 2.64
CA THR A 33 -6.66 6.51 1.49
C THR A 33 -5.53 5.48 1.53
N ILE A 34 -4.95 5.27 2.70
CA ILE A 34 -3.88 4.29 2.86
C ILE A 34 -4.38 2.89 2.56
N ASP A 35 -5.56 2.55 3.04
CA ASP A 35 -6.15 1.24 2.77
C ASP A 35 -6.38 1.02 1.28
N ASN A 36 -6.83 2.05 0.57
CA ASN A 36 -7.04 1.96 -0.88
C ASN A 36 -5.71 1.73 -1.60
N LEU A 37 -4.67 2.45 -1.19
CA LEU A 37 -3.35 2.28 -1.78
C LEU A 37 -2.82 0.86 -1.53
N THR A 38 -2.97 0.39 -0.30
CA THR A 38 -2.53 -0.95 0.06
C THR A 38 -3.25 -2.00 -0.79
N LYS A 39 -4.54 -1.81 -1.00
CA LYS A 39 -5.33 -2.72 -1.81
C LYS A 39 -4.82 -2.77 -3.25
N LYS A 40 -4.53 -1.60 -3.82
CA LYS A 40 -4.02 -1.53 -5.18
C LYS A 40 -2.65 -2.21 -5.30
N LEU A 41 -1.81 -2.01 -4.30
CA LEU A 41 -0.49 -2.63 -4.30
C LEU A 41 -0.59 -4.14 -4.16
N LYS A 42 -1.52 -4.62 -3.36
CA LYS A 42 -1.74 -6.05 -3.22
C LYS A 42 -2.20 -6.69 -4.52
N GLU A 43 -2.98 -5.97 -5.32
CA GLU A 43 -3.38 -6.48 -6.63
C GLU A 43 -2.18 -6.68 -7.52
N ILE A 44 -1.20 -5.79 -7.44
CA ILE A 44 0.02 -5.93 -8.21
C ILE A 44 0.77 -7.20 -7.79
N THR A 45 0.86 -7.45 -6.49
CA THR A 45 1.55 -8.64 -6.00
C THR A 45 0.81 -9.92 -6.36
N ASN A 46 -0.51 -9.87 -6.44
CA ASN A 46 -1.31 -11.04 -6.76
C ASN A 46 -1.29 -11.39 -8.24
N GLU A 47 -1.10 -10.41 -9.09
CA GLU A 47 -1.09 -10.63 -10.53
C GLU A 47 0.02 -11.55 -10.99
N SER A 48 1.02 -11.73 -10.16
CA SER A 48 2.19 -12.52 -10.52
C SER A 48 2.01 -14.01 -10.33
N LYS A 49 0.86 -14.44 -10.08
CA LYS A 49 0.61 -15.89 -9.91
C LYS A 49 0.96 -16.68 -11.12
#